data_32d0aea9d948226bb2e8020b808582b4
#
_entry.id   32d0aea9d948226bb2e8020b808582b4
#
_cell.length_a   1.000
_cell.length_b   1.000
_cell.length_c   1.000
_cell.angle_alpha   90.00
_cell.angle_beta   90.00
_cell.angle_gamma   90.00
#
_symmetry.space_group_name_H-M   'P 1'
#
loop_
_entity.id
_entity.type
_entity.pdbx_description
1 polymer ?
#
loop_
_entity_poly.entity_id
_entity_poly.type
_entity_poly.pdbx_seq_one_letter_code
_entity_poly.pdbx_strand_id
1 'polypeptide(L)'
;MVVRIQPAGALAEVRPVDGESPPIRPIEDDDILAVWKPTRGERPLFDFPIGTLTRREVATHLVSEALGWDIVPPTLLREGPFGEGMLQLWIDVDPEADVIAMVNGADPRLRRVAVLDAVVNNTDRKAGHLLPLPGGHLHAVDHGVTFSTIPKLRTVLWAWEGEPFDDEERAGLNRLVTGLGSEASPGPLAASLRELLAGPEVDATRARTLDLLASGRFPGPSPDWPAIPWPPY
;
A
#
# COMPACT_ATOMS: atom_id res chain seq x y z
N MET A 1 -4.03 -6.03 14.43
CA MET A 1 -3.53 -6.84 15.55
C MET A 1 -2.06 -7.11 15.35
N VAL A 2 -1.20 -6.89 16.35
CA VAL A 2 0.24 -7.18 16.24
C VAL A 2 0.46 -8.66 16.59
N VAL A 3 1.22 -9.35 15.75
CA VAL A 3 1.56 -10.76 15.89
C VAL A 3 3.07 -10.94 15.86
N ARG A 4 3.56 -12.01 16.48
CA ARG A 4 4.95 -12.43 16.41
C ARG A 4 5.08 -13.57 15.41
N ILE A 5 6.09 -13.53 14.57
CA ILE A 5 6.44 -14.62 13.65
C ILE A 5 7.50 -15.49 14.31
N GLN A 6 7.24 -16.79 14.46
CA GLN A 6 8.24 -17.72 14.98
C GLN A 6 9.06 -18.35 13.83
N PRO A 7 10.35 -18.69 14.08
CA PRO A 7 11.23 -19.28 13.06
C PRO A 7 10.73 -20.58 12.42
N ALA A 8 9.88 -21.33 13.14
CA ALA A 8 9.27 -22.58 12.63
C ALA A 8 8.02 -22.35 11.74
N GLY A 9 7.72 -21.11 11.37
CA GLY A 9 6.58 -20.79 10.51
C GLY A 9 5.22 -20.84 11.21
N ALA A 10 5.14 -21.08 12.50
CA ALA A 10 3.91 -20.93 13.27
C ALA A 10 3.68 -19.46 13.61
N LEU A 11 2.44 -18.97 13.45
CA LEU A 11 2.04 -17.71 14.07
C LEU A 11 1.87 -17.97 15.56
N ALA A 12 2.81 -17.52 16.38
CA ALA A 12 2.64 -17.53 17.80
C ALA A 12 1.90 -16.26 18.24
N GLU A 13 0.82 -16.46 18.90
CA GLU A 13 0.01 -15.54 19.71
C GLU A 13 -0.29 -14.17 19.10
N VAL A 14 -1.51 -14.08 18.69
CA VAL A 14 -2.23 -12.87 18.36
C VAL A 14 -2.62 -12.16 19.64
N ARG A 15 -2.27 -10.89 19.84
CA ARG A 15 -2.86 -10.07 20.91
C ARG A 15 -4.26 -9.62 20.50
N PRO A 16 -5.33 -10.05 21.18
CA PRO A 16 -6.59 -9.32 21.13
C PRO A 16 -6.42 -7.93 21.77
N VAL A 17 -7.18 -6.96 21.30
CA VAL A 17 -7.14 -5.58 21.80
C VAL A 17 -7.84 -5.42 23.14
N ASP A 18 -8.49 -6.46 23.64
CA ASP A 18 -9.46 -6.45 24.72
C ASP A 18 -9.07 -7.38 25.90
N GLY A 19 -7.99 -7.08 26.55
CA GLY A 19 -7.75 -7.22 27.99
C GLY A 19 -7.73 -8.61 28.64
N GLU A 20 -8.10 -9.73 27.97
CA GLU A 20 -8.19 -11.07 28.57
C GLU A 20 -7.32 -12.13 27.88
N SER A 21 -6.11 -11.79 27.51
CA SER A 21 -5.18 -12.76 26.93
C SER A 21 -4.24 -13.36 27.95
N PRO A 22 -3.82 -14.64 27.79
CA PRO A 22 -2.81 -15.25 28.63
C PRO A 22 -1.50 -14.43 28.63
N PRO A 23 -0.67 -14.55 29.66
CA PRO A 23 0.56 -13.78 29.73
C PRO A 23 1.45 -14.10 28.54
N ILE A 24 1.69 -13.08 27.70
CA ILE A 24 2.57 -13.16 26.56
C ILE A 24 4.00 -13.09 27.09
N ARG A 25 4.90 -14.00 26.63
CA ARG A 25 6.32 -13.82 26.94
C ARG A 25 6.76 -12.42 26.46
N PRO A 26 7.70 -11.77 27.15
CA PRO A 26 8.23 -10.49 26.69
C PRO A 26 8.69 -10.55 25.22
N ILE A 27 8.56 -9.43 24.48
CA ILE A 27 9.15 -9.29 23.15
C ILE A 27 10.66 -9.27 23.35
N GLU A 28 11.37 -10.13 22.62
CA GLU A 28 12.83 -10.19 22.59
C GLU A 28 13.36 -9.49 21.33
N ASP A 29 14.61 -9.05 21.33
CA ASP A 29 15.21 -8.26 20.26
C ASP A 29 15.26 -9.00 18.89
N ASP A 30 15.21 -10.34 18.90
CA ASP A 30 15.19 -11.20 17.72
C ASP A 30 13.80 -11.59 17.24
N ASP A 31 12.74 -11.14 17.92
CA ASP A 31 11.36 -11.40 17.49
C ASP A 31 11.00 -10.58 16.25
N ILE A 32 10.52 -11.24 15.21
CA ILE A 32 9.93 -10.58 14.05
C ILE A 32 8.47 -10.27 14.36
N LEU A 33 8.13 -8.99 14.38
CA LEU A 33 6.77 -8.53 14.60
C LEU A 33 6.07 -8.26 13.26
N ALA A 34 4.77 -8.47 13.22
CA ALA A 34 3.94 -8.15 12.06
C ALA A 34 2.54 -7.67 12.48
N VAL A 35 1.90 -6.93 11.61
CA VAL A 35 0.47 -6.60 11.69
C VAL A 35 -0.30 -7.69 10.96
N TRP A 36 -1.28 -8.30 11.61
CA TRP A 36 -2.22 -9.20 10.96
C TRP A 36 -3.62 -8.61 10.93
N LYS A 37 -4.19 -8.50 9.73
CA LYS A 37 -5.55 -8.04 9.47
C LYS A 37 -6.34 -9.21 8.88
N PRO A 38 -7.25 -9.87 9.64
CA PRO A 38 -8.07 -10.96 9.09
C PRO A 38 -9.11 -10.41 8.13
N THR A 39 -9.30 -11.07 6.99
CA THR A 39 -10.34 -10.72 5.99
C THR A 39 -11.73 -10.69 6.61
N ARG A 40 -12.01 -11.59 7.54
CA ARG A 40 -13.26 -11.63 8.32
C ARG A 40 -13.56 -10.33 9.08
N GLY A 41 -12.53 -9.53 9.41
CA GLY A 41 -12.65 -8.26 10.14
C GLY A 41 -12.89 -7.05 9.25
N GLU A 42 -12.91 -7.21 7.93
CA GLU A 42 -13.15 -6.11 7.00
C GLU A 42 -14.54 -5.49 7.21
N ARG A 43 -14.58 -4.16 7.23
CA ARG A 43 -15.85 -3.43 7.20
C ARG A 43 -16.29 -3.31 5.75
N PRO A 44 -17.52 -3.74 5.41
CA PRO A 44 -18.04 -3.60 4.05
C PRO A 44 -18.04 -2.14 3.60
N LEU A 45 -17.53 -1.91 2.39
CA LEU A 45 -17.58 -0.62 1.71
C LEU A 45 -18.53 -0.75 0.49
N PHE A 46 -19.26 0.31 0.18
CA PHE A 46 -20.27 0.24 -0.90
C PHE A 46 -19.64 0.13 -2.30
N ASP A 47 -18.39 0.52 -2.44
CA ASP A 47 -17.65 0.68 -3.70
C ASP A 47 -16.48 -0.29 -3.86
N PHE A 48 -16.33 -1.25 -2.94
CA PHE A 48 -15.36 -2.35 -3.00
C PHE A 48 -16.03 -3.70 -2.74
N PRO A 49 -15.67 -4.76 -3.46
CA PRO A 49 -16.18 -6.10 -3.19
C PRO A 49 -15.81 -6.56 -1.76
N ILE A 50 -16.77 -7.18 -1.09
CA ILE A 50 -16.58 -7.68 0.28
C ILE A 50 -15.49 -8.76 0.30
N GLY A 51 -14.60 -8.70 1.30
CA GLY A 51 -13.54 -9.70 1.49
C GLY A 51 -12.34 -9.51 0.56
N THR A 52 -12.15 -8.31 -0.01
CA THR A 52 -11.05 -8.06 -0.96
C THR A 52 -10.03 -7.03 -0.48
N LEU A 53 -10.26 -6.37 0.66
CA LEU A 53 -9.38 -5.27 1.10
C LEU A 53 -7.99 -5.79 1.49
N THR A 54 -7.90 -6.93 2.18
CA THR A 54 -6.63 -7.57 2.52
C THR A 54 -5.83 -8.00 1.29
N ARG A 55 -6.50 -8.44 0.21
CA ARG A 55 -5.88 -8.80 -1.06
C ARG A 55 -5.30 -7.58 -1.78
N ARG A 56 -5.93 -6.40 -1.65
CA ARG A 56 -5.45 -5.12 -2.21
C ARG A 56 -4.19 -4.63 -1.51
N GLU A 57 -4.05 -4.86 -0.21
CA GLU A 57 -2.82 -4.60 0.54
C GLU A 57 -1.63 -5.39 -0.06
N VAL A 58 -1.84 -6.70 -0.29
CA VAL A 58 -0.81 -7.55 -0.91
C VAL A 58 -0.53 -7.15 -2.36
N ALA A 59 -1.57 -6.83 -3.13
CA ALA A 59 -1.42 -6.36 -4.51
C ALA A 59 -0.60 -5.07 -4.58
N THR A 60 -0.81 -4.14 -3.64
CA THR A 60 -0.04 -2.89 -3.58
C THR A 60 1.43 -3.15 -3.23
N HIS A 61 1.71 -4.10 -2.34
CA HIS A 61 3.09 -4.53 -2.07
C HIS A 61 3.77 -5.04 -3.35
N LEU A 62 3.12 -5.93 -4.12
CA LEU A 62 3.68 -6.43 -5.38
C LEU A 62 3.93 -5.31 -6.41
N VAL A 63 3.06 -4.31 -6.46
CA VAL A 63 3.27 -3.12 -7.32
C VAL A 63 4.46 -2.30 -6.82
N SER A 64 4.60 -2.08 -5.51
CA SER A 64 5.74 -1.38 -4.89
C SER A 64 7.07 -2.08 -5.20
N GLU A 65 7.12 -3.41 -5.09
CA GLU A 65 8.27 -4.23 -5.48
C GLU A 65 8.62 -4.03 -6.96
N ALA A 66 7.62 -4.08 -7.85
CA ALA A 66 7.84 -3.91 -9.28
C ALA A 66 8.33 -2.50 -9.66
N LEU A 67 7.93 -1.47 -8.90
CA LEU A 67 8.47 -0.11 -9.03
C LEU A 67 9.93 -0.02 -8.56
N GLY A 68 10.38 -0.93 -7.69
CA GLY A 68 11.75 -0.99 -7.17
C GLY A 68 12.07 0.08 -6.12
N TRP A 69 11.06 0.55 -5.37
CA TRP A 69 11.23 1.66 -4.41
C TRP A 69 11.12 1.26 -2.94
N ASP A 70 10.71 0.01 -2.67
CA ASP A 70 10.54 -0.52 -1.30
C ASP A 70 9.66 0.39 -0.40
N ILE A 71 8.53 0.85 -0.96
CA ILE A 71 7.61 1.75 -0.25
C ILE A 71 6.69 0.99 0.69
N VAL A 72 6.18 -0.17 0.27
CA VAL A 72 5.24 -0.97 1.07
C VAL A 72 6.00 -2.06 1.79
N PRO A 73 5.90 -2.15 3.13
CA PRO A 73 6.56 -3.22 3.86
C PRO A 73 6.18 -4.60 3.34
N PRO A 74 7.03 -5.63 3.48
CA PRO A 74 6.70 -7.01 3.11
C PRO A 74 5.31 -7.41 3.60
N THR A 75 4.45 -7.78 2.64
CA THR A 75 3.02 -8.05 2.88
C THR A 75 2.60 -9.29 2.11
N LEU A 76 1.91 -10.22 2.79
CA LEU A 76 1.44 -11.48 2.19
C LEU A 76 0.08 -11.89 2.76
N LEU A 77 -0.63 -12.77 2.03
CA LEU A 77 -1.81 -13.47 2.56
C LEU A 77 -1.37 -14.68 3.38
N ARG A 78 -2.06 -14.93 4.48
CA ARG A 78 -1.81 -16.08 5.34
C ARG A 78 -3.06 -16.53 6.06
N GLU A 79 -3.18 -17.84 6.26
CA GLU A 79 -4.14 -18.42 7.19
C GLU A 79 -3.70 -18.13 8.64
N GLY A 80 -4.65 -17.76 9.47
CA GLY A 80 -4.46 -17.49 10.89
C GLY A 80 -5.67 -17.92 11.72
N PRO A 81 -5.71 -17.58 13.02
CA PRO A 81 -6.76 -18.04 13.94
C PRO A 81 -8.20 -17.67 13.54
N PHE A 82 -8.36 -16.63 12.69
CA PHE A 82 -9.65 -16.16 12.20
C PHE A 82 -9.83 -16.31 10.68
N GLY A 83 -9.14 -17.29 10.07
CA GLY A 83 -9.14 -17.54 8.62
C GLY A 83 -8.05 -16.77 7.88
N GLU A 84 -8.20 -16.65 6.56
CA GLU A 84 -7.27 -15.90 5.72
C GLU A 84 -7.22 -14.42 6.15
N GLY A 85 -6.04 -13.84 6.09
CA GLY A 85 -5.81 -12.43 6.35
C GLY A 85 -4.49 -11.93 5.78
N MET A 86 -4.29 -10.63 5.80
CA MET A 86 -3.05 -9.99 5.42
C MET A 86 -2.09 -9.96 6.62
N LEU A 87 -0.84 -10.34 6.39
CA LEU A 87 0.28 -10.20 7.31
C LEU A 87 1.28 -9.22 6.71
N GLN A 88 1.59 -8.15 7.43
CA GLN A 88 2.52 -7.10 7.01
C GLN A 88 3.60 -6.91 8.08
N LEU A 89 4.86 -6.81 7.67
CA LEU A 89 5.97 -6.57 8.58
C LEU A 89 5.70 -5.31 9.42
N TRP A 90 5.92 -5.41 10.73
CA TRP A 90 5.88 -4.24 11.62
C TRP A 90 7.07 -3.33 11.35
N ILE A 91 6.82 -2.04 11.30
CA ILE A 91 7.84 -1.03 11.06
C ILE A 91 7.98 -0.15 12.30
N ASP A 92 9.19 -0.07 12.83
CA ASP A 92 9.52 0.85 13.89
C ASP A 92 9.80 2.23 13.27
N VAL A 93 8.87 3.14 13.50
CA VAL A 93 8.94 4.50 12.97
C VAL A 93 9.92 5.36 13.75
N ASP A 94 10.47 6.38 13.09
CA ASP A 94 11.26 7.42 13.73
C ASP A 94 10.35 8.25 14.66
N PRO A 95 10.54 8.20 15.98
CA PRO A 95 9.68 8.91 16.94
C PRO A 95 9.81 10.45 16.87
N GLU A 96 10.88 10.95 16.25
CA GLU A 96 11.13 12.38 16.07
C GLU A 96 10.54 12.94 14.77
N ALA A 97 10.01 12.08 13.88
CA ALA A 97 9.48 12.50 12.59
C ALA A 97 8.10 13.16 12.74
N ASP A 98 7.98 14.40 12.28
CA ASP A 98 6.70 15.09 12.13
C ASP A 98 6.13 14.88 10.72
N VAL A 99 5.30 13.84 10.59
CA VAL A 99 4.68 13.46 9.30
C VAL A 99 3.79 14.58 8.74
N ILE A 100 3.14 15.35 9.60
CA ILE A 100 2.29 16.48 9.17
C ILE A 100 3.16 17.57 8.57
N ALA A 101 4.28 17.90 9.22
CA ALA A 101 5.25 18.85 8.68
C ALA A 101 5.86 18.35 7.36
N MET A 102 6.14 17.05 7.23
CA MET A 102 6.63 16.45 5.96
C MET A 102 5.63 16.64 4.82
N VAL A 103 4.34 16.36 5.05
CA VAL A 103 3.29 16.51 4.04
C VAL A 103 3.14 17.99 3.66
N ASN A 104 3.03 18.89 4.64
CA ASN A 104 2.85 20.31 4.39
C ASN A 104 4.09 20.98 3.76
N GLY A 105 5.28 20.46 4.06
CA GLY A 105 6.56 20.95 3.53
C GLY A 105 6.97 20.31 2.20
N ALA A 106 6.13 19.45 1.63
CA ALA A 106 6.44 18.71 0.39
C ALA A 106 7.77 17.95 0.47
N ASP A 107 7.97 17.17 1.54
CA ASP A 107 9.19 16.39 1.73
C ASP A 107 9.43 15.47 0.50
N PRO A 108 10.57 15.57 -0.19
CA PRO A 108 10.81 14.86 -1.45
C PRO A 108 10.72 13.33 -1.33
N ARG A 109 10.87 12.75 -0.14
CA ARG A 109 10.69 11.32 0.10
C ARG A 109 9.27 10.85 -0.20
N LEU A 110 8.28 11.75 -0.10
CA LEU A 110 6.87 11.46 -0.35
C LEU A 110 6.51 11.41 -1.85
N ARG A 111 7.37 11.90 -2.76
CA ARG A 111 7.12 11.89 -4.22
C ARG A 111 6.81 10.50 -4.75
N ARG A 112 7.63 9.51 -4.37
CA ARG A 112 7.43 8.11 -4.82
C ARG A 112 6.15 7.50 -4.25
N VAL A 113 5.76 7.88 -3.04
CA VAL A 113 4.45 7.46 -2.47
C VAL A 113 3.31 8.07 -3.28
N ALA A 114 3.41 9.35 -3.67
CA ALA A 114 2.40 9.99 -4.51
C ALA A 114 2.26 9.31 -5.88
N VAL A 115 3.37 8.87 -6.50
CA VAL A 115 3.33 8.08 -7.75
C VAL A 115 2.68 6.72 -7.50
N LEU A 116 3.05 6.01 -6.43
CA LEU A 116 2.43 4.73 -6.07
C LEU A 116 0.92 4.89 -5.88
N ASP A 117 0.48 5.89 -5.11
CA ASP A 117 -0.95 6.17 -4.89
C ASP A 117 -1.69 6.43 -6.21
N ALA A 118 -1.09 7.18 -7.14
CA ALA A 118 -1.66 7.41 -8.46
C ALA A 118 -1.77 6.13 -9.29
N VAL A 119 -0.76 5.26 -9.28
CA VAL A 119 -0.75 3.97 -9.98
C VAL A 119 -1.85 3.06 -9.46
N VAL A 120 -1.91 2.86 -8.14
CA VAL A 120 -2.88 1.95 -7.51
C VAL A 120 -4.26 2.60 -7.31
N ASN A 121 -4.43 3.88 -7.67
CA ASN A 121 -5.66 4.65 -7.48
C ASN A 121 -6.12 4.62 -6.01
N ASN A 122 -5.23 4.98 -5.10
CA ASN A 122 -5.50 4.97 -3.66
C ASN A 122 -6.60 5.98 -3.32
N THR A 123 -7.61 5.55 -2.57
CA THR A 123 -8.78 6.39 -2.27
C THR A 123 -8.79 6.91 -0.82
N ASP A 124 -7.74 6.64 -0.03
CA ASP A 124 -7.71 7.02 1.39
C ASP A 124 -6.29 7.26 1.94
N ARG A 125 -5.37 7.87 1.16
CA ARG A 125 -4.03 8.19 1.67
C ARG A 125 -4.09 9.31 2.69
N LYS A 126 -3.80 8.97 3.95
CA LYS A 126 -3.69 9.90 5.08
C LYS A 126 -2.23 10.09 5.49
N ALA A 127 -1.96 11.18 6.21
CA ALA A 127 -0.63 11.41 6.77
C ALA A 127 -0.21 10.28 7.75
N GLY A 128 -1.14 9.78 8.57
CA GLY A 128 -0.89 8.67 9.50
C GLY A 128 -0.57 7.32 8.87
N HIS A 129 -0.68 7.19 7.54
CA HIS A 129 -0.28 5.99 6.81
C HIS A 129 1.17 6.05 6.29
N LEU A 130 1.90 7.12 6.60
CA LEU A 130 3.29 7.34 6.21
C LEU A 130 4.19 7.02 7.41
N LEU A 131 5.15 6.15 7.22
CA LEU A 131 6.02 5.62 8.26
C LEU A 131 7.47 5.97 7.95
N PRO A 132 7.94 7.17 8.32
CA PRO A 132 9.35 7.51 8.20
C PRO A 132 10.20 6.68 9.17
N LEU A 133 11.34 6.17 8.69
CA LEU A 133 12.27 5.37 9.47
C LEU A 133 13.49 6.19 9.88
N PRO A 134 14.14 5.83 11.01
CA PRO A 134 15.48 6.28 11.28
C PRO A 134 16.41 5.97 10.08
N GLY A 135 17.23 6.95 9.66
CA GLY A 135 18.07 6.78 8.46
C GLY A 135 17.47 7.26 7.14
N GLY A 136 16.22 7.76 7.16
CA GLY A 136 15.63 8.53 6.06
C GLY A 136 14.79 7.74 5.06
N HIS A 137 14.72 6.41 5.15
CA HIS A 137 13.76 5.65 4.36
C HIS A 137 12.31 5.93 4.83
N LEU A 138 11.33 5.69 3.96
CA LEU A 138 9.92 5.90 4.26
C LEU A 138 9.09 4.77 3.70
N HIS A 139 8.33 4.11 4.56
CA HIS A 139 7.29 3.18 4.14
C HIS A 139 5.90 3.85 4.15
N ALA A 140 4.98 3.26 3.43
CA ALA A 140 3.57 3.61 3.43
C ALA A 140 2.73 2.34 3.62
N VAL A 141 1.63 2.46 4.36
CA VAL A 141 0.75 1.34 4.74
C VAL A 141 -0.72 1.69 4.49
N ASP A 142 -1.61 0.74 4.78
CA ASP A 142 -3.07 0.88 4.67
C ASP A 142 -3.54 1.13 3.23
N HIS A 143 -3.31 0.14 2.37
CA HIS A 143 -3.62 0.16 0.94
C HIS A 143 -4.88 -0.69 0.59
N GLY A 144 -5.75 -0.96 1.55
CA GLY A 144 -6.94 -1.79 1.34
C GLY A 144 -7.96 -1.20 0.36
N VAL A 145 -7.97 0.13 0.18
CA VAL A 145 -8.93 0.83 -0.69
C VAL A 145 -8.27 1.36 -1.96
N THR A 146 -7.72 0.44 -2.74
CA THR A 146 -6.94 0.67 -3.97
C THR A 146 -7.51 -0.10 -5.16
N PHE A 147 -6.97 0.10 -6.35
CA PHE A 147 -7.27 -0.61 -7.60
C PHE A 147 -8.69 -0.44 -8.15
N SER A 148 -9.49 0.50 -7.66
CA SER A 148 -10.77 0.78 -8.31
C SER A 148 -10.57 1.08 -9.80
N THR A 149 -11.47 0.57 -10.65
CA THR A 149 -11.52 0.91 -12.08
C THR A 149 -11.98 2.34 -12.33
N ILE A 150 -12.72 2.92 -11.38
CA ILE A 150 -13.18 4.31 -11.45
C ILE A 150 -12.03 5.21 -10.94
N PRO A 151 -11.59 6.22 -11.72
CA PRO A 151 -10.59 7.18 -11.25
C PRO A 151 -11.12 7.99 -10.05
N LYS A 152 -10.57 7.74 -8.87
CA LYS A 152 -10.98 8.40 -7.61
C LYS A 152 -9.83 8.53 -6.62
N LEU A 153 -8.64 8.86 -7.13
CA LEU A 153 -7.46 9.12 -6.28
C LEU A 153 -7.79 10.20 -5.23
N ARG A 154 -7.58 9.83 -3.95
CA ARG A 154 -7.74 10.72 -2.80
C ARG A 154 -6.52 10.57 -1.91
N THR A 155 -5.75 11.64 -1.80
CA THR A 155 -4.48 11.62 -1.10
C THR A 155 -4.19 12.97 -0.46
N VAL A 156 -3.37 12.99 0.56
CA VAL A 156 -2.79 14.23 1.11
C VAL A 156 -1.55 14.70 0.35
N LEU A 157 -1.12 13.96 -0.69
CA LEU A 157 0.16 14.15 -1.39
C LEU A 157 0.01 14.89 -2.74
N TRP A 158 -0.68 16.03 -2.75
CA TRP A 158 -0.90 16.84 -3.96
C TRP A 158 0.19 17.88 -4.24
N ALA A 159 1.22 17.97 -3.41
CA ALA A 159 2.25 19.02 -3.51
C ALA A 159 2.97 19.06 -4.89
N TRP A 160 2.98 17.97 -5.62
CA TRP A 160 3.68 17.85 -6.93
C TRP A 160 2.72 17.85 -8.12
N GLU A 161 1.45 18.20 -7.94
CA GLU A 161 0.48 18.25 -9.05
C GLU A 161 1.05 19.03 -10.25
N GLY A 162 1.05 18.39 -11.44
CA GLY A 162 1.54 18.97 -12.68
C GLY A 162 3.08 19.03 -12.82
N GLU A 163 3.85 18.71 -11.77
CA GLU A 163 5.30 18.62 -11.89
C GLU A 163 5.75 17.42 -12.75
N PRO A 164 6.86 17.53 -13.47
CA PRO A 164 7.39 16.42 -14.25
C PRO A 164 7.93 15.32 -13.34
N PHE A 165 7.78 14.07 -13.75
CA PHE A 165 8.49 12.95 -13.13
C PHE A 165 10.00 13.08 -13.35
N ASP A 166 10.78 12.73 -12.34
CA ASP A 166 12.22 12.57 -12.47
C ASP A 166 12.59 11.25 -13.22
N ASP A 167 13.86 11.05 -13.46
CA ASP A 167 14.35 9.89 -14.22
C ASP A 167 14.10 8.56 -13.45
N GLU A 168 14.20 8.57 -12.12
CA GLU A 168 13.97 7.38 -11.30
C GLU A 168 12.47 7.04 -11.19
N GLU A 169 11.61 8.04 -11.10
CA GLU A 169 10.16 7.88 -11.15
C GLU A 169 9.72 7.28 -12.49
N ARG A 170 10.27 7.79 -13.62
CA ARG A 170 10.04 7.24 -14.96
C ARG A 170 10.58 5.82 -15.10
N ALA A 171 11.78 5.56 -14.58
CA ALA A 171 12.36 4.21 -14.60
C ALA A 171 11.51 3.20 -13.82
N GLY A 172 11.01 3.58 -12.65
CA GLY A 172 10.09 2.76 -11.86
C GLY A 172 8.80 2.43 -12.61
N LEU A 173 8.15 3.45 -13.20
CA LEU A 173 6.94 3.25 -14.01
C LEU A 173 7.19 2.34 -15.22
N ASN A 174 8.36 2.45 -15.89
CA ASN A 174 8.73 1.56 -16.99
C ASN A 174 8.96 0.11 -16.51
N ARG A 175 9.59 -0.10 -15.35
CA ARG A 175 9.72 -1.44 -14.74
C ARG A 175 8.33 -2.03 -14.50
N LEU A 176 7.41 -1.25 -13.96
CA LEU A 176 6.03 -1.68 -13.70
C LEU A 176 5.30 -2.09 -14.99
N VAL A 177 5.36 -1.27 -16.05
CA VAL A 177 4.76 -1.60 -17.36
C VAL A 177 5.35 -2.90 -17.91
N THR A 178 6.66 -3.09 -17.79
CA THR A 178 7.33 -4.34 -18.21
C THR A 178 6.79 -5.55 -17.43
N GLY A 179 6.65 -5.43 -16.11
CA GLY A 179 6.11 -6.48 -15.24
C GLY A 179 4.64 -6.80 -15.53
N LEU A 180 3.84 -5.79 -15.87
CA LEU A 180 2.43 -5.97 -16.24
C LEU A 180 2.26 -6.56 -17.65
N GLY A 181 3.19 -6.28 -18.56
CA GLY A 181 3.10 -6.70 -19.95
C GLY A 181 2.00 -5.98 -20.73
N SER A 182 1.53 -6.61 -21.81
CA SER A 182 0.41 -6.11 -22.63
C SER A 182 -0.86 -6.93 -22.39
N GLU A 183 -1.97 -6.47 -22.94
CA GLU A 183 -3.24 -7.22 -22.91
C GLU A 183 -3.13 -8.56 -23.66
N ALA A 184 -2.47 -8.55 -24.81
CA ALA A 184 -2.26 -9.74 -25.61
C ALA A 184 -1.17 -10.68 -25.03
N SER A 185 -0.26 -10.16 -24.20
CA SER A 185 0.82 -10.91 -23.58
C SER A 185 1.03 -10.38 -22.15
N PRO A 186 0.19 -10.81 -21.19
CA PRO A 186 0.32 -10.42 -19.79
C PRO A 186 1.68 -10.84 -19.22
N GLY A 187 2.30 -9.93 -18.49
CA GLY A 187 3.56 -10.19 -17.81
C GLY A 187 3.38 -10.93 -16.47
N PRO A 188 4.47 -11.34 -15.83
CA PRO A 188 4.43 -12.11 -14.59
C PRO A 188 3.72 -11.36 -13.45
N LEU A 189 3.90 -10.06 -13.34
CA LEU A 189 3.21 -9.26 -12.33
C LEU A 189 1.69 -9.26 -12.56
N ALA A 190 1.23 -9.12 -13.81
CA ALA A 190 -0.19 -9.17 -14.13
C ALA A 190 -0.81 -10.53 -13.76
N ALA A 191 -0.07 -11.62 -13.92
CA ALA A 191 -0.52 -12.95 -13.50
C ALA A 191 -0.70 -13.00 -11.97
N SER A 192 0.29 -12.56 -11.19
CA SER A 192 0.21 -12.52 -9.73
C SER A 192 -0.91 -11.59 -9.24
N LEU A 193 -1.09 -10.42 -9.87
CA LEU A 193 -2.17 -9.51 -9.49
C LEU A 193 -3.56 -10.08 -9.78
N ARG A 194 -3.75 -10.89 -10.83
CA ARG A 194 -5.03 -11.55 -11.13
C ARG A 194 -5.42 -12.64 -10.13
N GLU A 195 -4.51 -13.12 -9.30
CA GLU A 195 -4.84 -13.99 -8.17
C GLU A 195 -5.46 -13.21 -6.99
N LEU A 196 -5.22 -11.89 -6.94
CA LEU A 196 -5.62 -11.01 -5.85
C LEU A 196 -6.76 -10.06 -6.22
N LEU A 197 -6.84 -9.65 -7.48
CA LEU A 197 -7.71 -8.60 -8.03
C LEU A 197 -8.53 -9.14 -9.20
N ALA A 198 -9.65 -8.48 -9.50
CA ALA A 198 -10.40 -8.75 -10.73
C ALA A 198 -9.61 -8.30 -11.97
N GLY A 199 -9.79 -9.03 -13.09
CA GLY A 199 -9.12 -8.71 -14.35
C GLY A 199 -9.23 -7.23 -14.77
N PRO A 200 -10.42 -6.62 -14.77
CA PRO A 200 -10.59 -5.19 -15.09
C PRO A 200 -9.80 -4.24 -14.18
N GLU A 201 -9.54 -4.60 -12.92
CA GLU A 201 -8.74 -3.78 -12.00
C GLU A 201 -7.26 -3.80 -12.37
N VAL A 202 -6.74 -4.97 -12.80
CA VAL A 202 -5.37 -5.11 -13.31
C VAL A 202 -5.20 -4.34 -14.63
N ASP A 203 -6.18 -4.44 -15.52
CA ASP A 203 -6.16 -3.74 -16.81
C ASP A 203 -6.25 -2.21 -16.61
N ALA A 204 -7.07 -1.73 -15.69
CA ALA A 204 -7.14 -0.31 -15.31
C ALA A 204 -5.83 0.18 -14.69
N THR A 205 -5.14 -0.66 -13.90
CA THR A 205 -3.83 -0.31 -13.31
C THR A 205 -2.77 -0.15 -14.41
N ARG A 206 -2.76 -1.05 -15.39
CA ARG A 206 -1.88 -0.93 -16.56
C ARG A 206 -2.17 0.36 -17.35
N ALA A 207 -3.44 0.63 -17.64
CA ALA A 207 -3.85 1.84 -18.38
C ALA A 207 -3.39 3.11 -17.64
N ARG A 208 -3.64 3.23 -16.33
CA ARG A 208 -3.18 4.36 -15.52
C ARG A 208 -1.66 4.53 -15.55
N THR A 209 -0.91 3.43 -15.47
CA THR A 209 0.55 3.50 -15.53
C THR A 209 1.04 4.02 -16.87
N LEU A 210 0.43 3.60 -17.98
CA LEU A 210 0.73 4.09 -19.32
C LEU A 210 0.36 5.58 -19.47
N ASP A 211 -0.79 6.01 -18.94
CA ASP A 211 -1.23 7.40 -18.96
C ASP A 211 -0.27 8.31 -18.17
N LEU A 212 0.19 7.86 -17.00
CA LEU A 212 1.20 8.57 -16.20
C LEU A 212 2.52 8.72 -16.97
N LEU A 213 2.99 7.66 -17.62
CA LEU A 213 4.19 7.72 -18.47
C LEU A 213 4.02 8.66 -19.67
N ALA A 214 2.85 8.62 -20.32
CA ALA A 214 2.56 9.45 -21.47
C ALA A 214 2.45 10.93 -21.09
N SER A 215 1.81 11.27 -19.98
CA SER A 215 1.76 12.63 -19.43
C SER A 215 3.13 13.12 -18.96
N GLY A 216 3.91 12.21 -18.39
CA GLY A 216 5.21 12.48 -17.77
C GLY A 216 5.15 13.36 -16.53
N ARG A 217 3.96 13.50 -15.91
CA ARG A 217 3.69 14.44 -14.83
C ARG A 217 2.80 13.82 -13.75
N PHE A 218 2.92 14.36 -12.54
CA PHE A 218 1.99 14.03 -11.45
C PHE A 218 0.56 14.43 -11.81
N PRO A 219 -0.44 13.56 -11.56
CA PRO A 219 -1.83 13.86 -11.85
C PRO A 219 -2.38 14.91 -10.89
N GLY A 220 -3.46 15.60 -11.28
CA GLY A 220 -4.29 16.41 -10.40
C GLY A 220 -5.48 15.63 -9.85
N PRO A 221 -6.23 16.21 -8.88
CA PRO A 221 -7.43 15.61 -8.31
C PRO A 221 -8.55 15.47 -9.35
N SER A 222 -9.34 14.41 -9.21
CA SER A 222 -10.56 14.25 -10.00
C SER A 222 -11.61 15.31 -9.61
N PRO A 223 -12.30 15.94 -10.58
CA PRO A 223 -13.39 16.85 -10.27
C PRO A 223 -14.61 16.15 -9.66
N ASP A 224 -14.74 14.85 -9.82
CA ASP A 224 -15.91 14.06 -9.41
C ASP A 224 -15.81 13.54 -7.96
N TRP A 225 -14.64 13.65 -7.33
CA TRP A 225 -14.36 13.11 -5.99
C TRP A 225 -13.65 14.12 -5.10
N PRO A 226 -13.88 14.08 -3.77
CA PRO A 226 -13.07 14.87 -2.84
C PRO A 226 -11.59 14.55 -3.00
N ALA A 227 -10.74 15.55 -3.17
CA ALA A 227 -9.32 15.38 -3.40
C ALA A 227 -8.59 14.72 -2.20
N ILE A 228 -9.05 15.03 -0.98
CA ILE A 228 -8.41 14.60 0.28
C ILE A 228 -9.40 13.71 1.06
N PRO A 229 -8.94 12.58 1.64
CA PRO A 229 -9.77 11.76 2.51
C PRO A 229 -10.06 12.48 3.84
N TRP A 230 -11.15 12.11 4.51
CA TRP A 230 -11.49 12.67 5.82
C TRP A 230 -11.57 11.57 6.88
N PRO A 231 -10.93 11.76 8.07
CA PRO A 231 -9.94 12.79 8.39
C PRO A 231 -8.65 12.61 7.57
N PRO A 232 -7.84 13.68 7.37
CA PRO A 232 -6.61 13.59 6.54
C PRO A 232 -5.41 12.99 7.30
N TYR A 233 -5.55 12.73 8.62
CA TYR A 233 -4.53 12.16 9.52
C TYR A 233 -5.14 11.25 10.56
#